data_45c5e473763d8ba7b5f2380a7d5d8f32
#
_entry.id   45c5e473763d8ba7b5f2380a7d5d8f32
#
_cell.length_a   1.000
_cell.length_b   1.000
_cell.length_c   1.000
_cell.angle_alpha   90.00
_cell.angle_beta   90.00
_cell.angle_gamma   90.00
#
_symmetry.space_group_name_H-M   'P 1'
#
loop_
_entity.id
_entity.type
_entity.pdbx_description
1 polymer ?
#
loop_
_entity_poly.entity_id
_entity_poly.type
_entity_poly.pdbx_seq_one_letter_code
_entity_poly.pdbx_strand_id
1 'polypeptide(L)'
;DNANNTILNNKIDEMNVRFTEYINYICNNNTELNSTTLTQYIMNRKIDEPKEARIDIAKVLRTYLSKDTSIKDGTKDNNLRFITKFESYLSTLDIKGYEDITLEVMKGFQQWCIDNVKGKAGERASSASINKIVECTYKLMKKYLVNNGLMKGSQYADIEIEPLKEKAIDDEIALRDDELTMLYNYQCTTKEDEDIKNLFLMECTTGQRFSDIEKVDKLIERKDGRTYINLVQDKAGTKVQVDIIFQMALDILAKYNYQLPTINKKKFNTRIKEIAKQAGVKGVEEQRYEQAGIAGVQVTKKERYNCVSSHTGRRTFITLLSLRGMPDSEIARYSGHNTLSMVRLYDKSKTGTKEKVMYDRLVKERPDLILKMVGEEPVKIDDTNNIAYQFGKAFSKLEDEHKEDIKKVSFNKEVDKTFSIINNDIDTTDFLLTNGVNEKDIIELMKHKEMMSEDVEVTYDKNGKAVIKFK
;
A
#
# COMPACT_ATOMS: atom_id res chain seq x y z
N ASP A 1 12.29 -9.52 -89.77
CA ASP A 1 13.18 -9.75 -88.61
C ASP A 1 13.51 -8.49 -87.85
N ASN A 2 13.60 -7.31 -88.47
CA ASN A 2 13.91 -6.05 -87.74
C ASN A 2 12.78 -5.57 -86.80
N ALA A 3 11.53 -5.79 -87.19
CA ALA A 3 10.40 -5.36 -86.41
C ALA A 3 10.26 -6.18 -85.07
N ASN A 4 10.54 -7.49 -85.15
CA ASN A 4 10.52 -8.35 -83.96
C ASN A 4 11.69 -8.02 -82.98
N ASN A 5 12.87 -7.66 -83.54
CA ASN A 5 13.98 -7.22 -82.68
C ASN A 5 13.72 -5.88 -82.02
N THR A 6 13.03 -4.96 -82.66
CA THR A 6 12.65 -3.67 -82.06
C THR A 6 11.64 -3.87 -80.94
N ILE A 7 10.64 -4.74 -81.14
CA ILE A 7 9.66 -5.07 -80.14
C ILE A 7 10.30 -5.76 -78.91
N LEU A 8 11.28 -6.67 -79.18
CA LEU A 8 12.01 -7.35 -78.12
C LEU A 8 12.87 -6.39 -77.28
N ASN A 9 13.61 -5.51 -77.97
CA ASN A 9 14.45 -4.50 -77.35
C ASN A 9 13.60 -3.55 -76.46
N ASN A 10 12.50 -3.04 -77.00
CA ASN A 10 11.59 -2.19 -76.20
C ASN A 10 11.06 -2.90 -74.99
N LYS A 11 10.74 -4.19 -75.04
CA LYS A 11 10.38 -4.97 -73.89
C LYS A 11 11.47 -5.13 -72.83
N ILE A 12 12.71 -5.36 -73.31
CA ILE A 12 13.89 -5.45 -72.43
C ILE A 12 14.13 -4.13 -71.73
N ASP A 13 14.03 -3.01 -72.45
CA ASP A 13 14.22 -1.68 -71.91
C ASP A 13 13.14 -1.38 -70.86
N GLU A 14 11.89 -1.74 -71.10
CA GLU A 14 10.80 -1.61 -70.19
C GLU A 14 11.01 -2.47 -68.88
N MET A 15 11.53 -3.69 -69.07
CA MET A 15 11.87 -4.54 -67.91
C MET A 15 13.04 -3.98 -67.10
N ASN A 16 14.06 -3.39 -67.76
CA ASN A 16 15.20 -2.76 -67.10
C ASN A 16 14.73 -1.53 -66.26
N VAL A 17 13.84 -0.70 -66.78
CA VAL A 17 13.24 0.41 -66.06
C VAL A 17 12.55 -0.09 -64.82
N ARG A 18 11.69 -1.08 -64.95
CA ARG A 18 10.96 -1.68 -63.83
C ARG A 18 11.87 -2.34 -62.78
N PHE A 19 12.93 -2.97 -63.21
CA PHE A 19 13.93 -3.51 -62.30
C PHE A 19 14.63 -2.41 -61.49
N THR A 20 14.96 -1.30 -62.16
CA THR A 20 15.55 -0.14 -61.48
C THR A 20 14.59 0.49 -60.48
N GLU A 21 13.31 0.59 -60.82
CA GLU A 21 12.25 1.05 -59.91
C GLU A 21 12.13 0.11 -58.70
N TYR A 22 12.20 -1.20 -58.89
CA TYR A 22 12.17 -2.17 -57.80
C TYR A 22 13.38 -2.04 -56.85
N ILE A 23 14.57 -1.85 -57.36
CA ILE A 23 15.77 -1.61 -56.57
C ILE A 23 15.62 -0.32 -55.75
N ASN A 24 15.14 0.76 -56.37
CA ASN A 24 14.87 2.01 -55.67
C ASN A 24 13.80 1.83 -54.58
N TYR A 25 12.75 1.04 -54.85
CA TYR A 25 11.74 0.71 -53.86
C TYR A 25 12.33 -0.03 -52.65
N ILE A 26 13.19 -1.04 -52.87
CA ILE A 26 13.86 -1.79 -51.80
C ILE A 26 14.75 -0.85 -50.98
N CYS A 27 15.56 -0.02 -51.63
CA CYS A 27 16.46 0.91 -50.95
C CYS A 27 15.70 1.95 -50.08
N ASN A 28 14.59 2.46 -50.62
CA ASN A 28 13.79 3.47 -49.92
C ASN A 28 12.97 2.90 -48.74
N ASN A 29 12.56 1.64 -48.83
CA ASN A 29 11.73 0.99 -47.82
C ASN A 29 12.50 0.03 -46.90
N ASN A 30 13.81 -0.07 -47.07
CA ASN A 30 14.69 -0.95 -46.27
C ASN A 30 14.17 -2.41 -46.21
N THR A 31 13.62 -2.91 -47.32
CA THR A 31 13.06 -4.26 -47.48
C THR A 31 14.06 -5.21 -48.13
N GLU A 32 13.95 -6.50 -47.82
CA GLU A 32 14.82 -7.52 -48.41
C GLU A 32 14.42 -7.88 -49.87
N LEU A 33 15.38 -8.26 -50.65
CA LEU A 33 15.21 -8.73 -52.03
C LEU A 33 14.33 -9.98 -52.05
N ASN A 34 13.15 -9.89 -52.65
CA ASN A 34 12.20 -10.99 -52.74
C ASN A 34 11.81 -11.28 -54.18
N SER A 35 11.99 -12.53 -54.60
CA SER A 35 11.72 -12.96 -56.00
C SER A 35 10.25 -12.78 -56.40
N THR A 36 9.31 -12.92 -55.46
CA THR A 36 7.87 -12.76 -55.70
C THR A 36 7.52 -11.31 -56.01
N THR A 37 8.02 -10.37 -55.18
CA THR A 37 7.84 -8.92 -55.37
C THR A 37 8.53 -8.41 -56.61
N LEU A 38 9.74 -8.91 -56.90
CA LEU A 38 10.44 -8.61 -58.16
C LEU A 38 9.63 -9.03 -59.37
N THR A 39 9.07 -10.26 -59.36
CA THR A 39 8.22 -10.76 -60.44
C THR A 39 6.97 -9.91 -60.62
N GLN A 40 6.34 -9.47 -59.55
CA GLN A 40 5.17 -8.59 -59.58
C GLN A 40 5.50 -7.22 -60.20
N TYR A 41 6.67 -6.65 -59.85
CA TYR A 41 7.18 -5.39 -60.40
C TYR A 41 7.44 -5.51 -61.95
N ILE A 42 8.15 -6.54 -62.34
CA ILE A 42 8.47 -6.79 -63.77
C ILE A 42 7.20 -7.02 -64.56
N MET A 43 6.24 -7.76 -64.03
CA MET A 43 4.97 -8.09 -64.70
C MET A 43 3.93 -6.97 -64.66
N ASN A 44 4.29 -5.78 -64.13
CA ASN A 44 3.37 -4.66 -63.96
C ASN A 44 2.07 -5.04 -63.21
N ARG A 45 2.14 -6.00 -62.32
CA ARG A 45 1.05 -6.37 -61.43
C ARG A 45 1.06 -5.38 -60.26
N LYS A 46 -0.13 -4.99 -59.76
CA LYS A 46 -0.21 -4.25 -58.50
C LYS A 46 0.52 -5.06 -57.47
N ILE A 47 1.59 -4.50 -56.94
CA ILE A 47 2.19 -5.00 -55.71
C ILE A 47 1.13 -4.74 -54.66
N ASP A 48 0.63 -5.78 -54.01
CA ASP A 48 0.01 -5.57 -52.72
C ASP A 48 1.07 -4.86 -51.88
N GLU A 49 0.81 -3.60 -51.56
CA GLU A 49 1.69 -2.87 -50.62
C GLU A 49 1.93 -3.85 -49.46
N PRO A 50 3.20 -4.13 -49.08
CA PRO A 50 3.42 -5.01 -47.94
C PRO A 50 2.58 -4.40 -46.84
N LYS A 51 1.54 -5.12 -46.39
CA LYS A 51 0.78 -4.70 -45.19
C LYS A 51 1.85 -4.38 -44.20
N GLU A 52 2.04 -3.08 -43.90
CA GLU A 52 3.01 -2.64 -42.92
C GLU A 52 2.91 -3.61 -41.76
N ALA A 53 3.98 -4.37 -41.51
CA ALA A 53 3.93 -5.46 -40.56
C ALA A 53 3.66 -4.83 -39.20
N ARG A 54 2.40 -4.81 -38.83
CA ARG A 54 1.97 -4.24 -37.55
C ARG A 54 2.72 -4.96 -36.44
N ILE A 55 3.42 -4.21 -35.63
CA ILE A 55 4.13 -4.76 -34.48
C ILE A 55 3.11 -5.06 -33.40
N ASP A 56 2.95 -6.33 -33.07
CA ASP A 56 2.15 -6.75 -31.90
C ASP A 56 2.98 -6.52 -30.62
N ILE A 57 2.86 -5.31 -30.08
CA ILE A 57 3.59 -4.87 -28.87
C ILE A 57 3.31 -5.80 -27.68
N ALA A 58 2.06 -6.25 -27.53
CA ALA A 58 1.70 -7.14 -26.44
C ALA A 58 2.35 -8.52 -26.56
N LYS A 59 2.43 -9.05 -27.80
CA LYS A 59 3.14 -10.31 -28.09
C LYS A 59 4.63 -10.17 -27.79
N VAL A 60 5.24 -9.05 -28.14
CA VAL A 60 6.65 -8.77 -27.83
C VAL A 60 6.85 -8.74 -26.30
N LEU A 61 6.05 -8.00 -25.56
CA LEU A 61 6.11 -7.96 -24.08
C LEU A 61 5.95 -9.36 -23.45
N ARG A 62 5.02 -10.19 -23.95
CA ARG A 62 4.84 -11.57 -23.50
C ARG A 62 6.05 -12.43 -23.78
N THR A 63 6.65 -12.29 -24.95
CA THR A 63 7.84 -13.05 -25.35
C THR A 63 9.02 -12.77 -24.43
N TYR A 64 9.27 -11.50 -24.11
CA TYR A 64 10.33 -11.15 -23.16
C TYR A 64 10.01 -11.58 -21.74
N LEU A 65 8.76 -11.40 -21.29
CA LEU A 65 8.31 -11.83 -19.97
C LEU A 65 8.46 -13.33 -19.76
N SER A 66 8.14 -14.16 -20.76
CA SER A 66 8.26 -15.61 -20.67
C SER A 66 9.71 -16.07 -20.50
N LYS A 67 10.65 -15.39 -21.14
CA LYS A 67 12.10 -15.66 -21.07
C LYS A 67 12.76 -15.11 -19.81
N ASP A 68 12.10 -14.23 -19.08
CA ASP A 68 12.68 -13.58 -17.90
C ASP A 68 12.70 -14.53 -16.69
N THR A 69 13.89 -15.00 -16.36
CA THR A 69 14.13 -15.88 -15.19
C THR A 69 14.32 -15.11 -13.89
N SER A 70 14.42 -13.77 -13.93
CA SER A 70 14.65 -12.93 -12.74
C SER A 70 13.39 -12.70 -11.90
N ILE A 71 12.21 -13.06 -12.42
CA ILE A 71 10.90 -12.83 -11.77
C ILE A 71 10.26 -14.16 -11.38
N LYS A 72 9.66 -14.19 -10.18
CA LYS A 72 8.89 -15.35 -9.68
C LYS A 72 7.61 -15.55 -10.52
N ASP A 73 7.16 -16.79 -10.65
CA ASP A 73 5.98 -17.15 -11.47
C ASP A 73 4.72 -16.36 -11.11
N GLY A 74 4.40 -16.21 -9.83
CA GLY A 74 3.26 -15.39 -9.41
C GLY A 74 3.35 -13.90 -9.82
N THR A 75 4.56 -13.38 -10.02
CA THR A 75 4.76 -12.03 -10.58
C THR A 75 4.57 -12.04 -12.09
N LYS A 76 5.04 -13.11 -12.78
CA LYS A 76 4.80 -13.29 -14.22
C LYS A 76 3.29 -13.33 -14.51
N ASP A 77 2.52 -14.11 -13.75
CA ASP A 77 1.07 -14.21 -13.91
C ASP A 77 0.36 -12.85 -13.77
N ASN A 78 0.77 -12.05 -12.80
CA ASN A 78 0.22 -10.72 -12.63
C ASN A 78 0.61 -9.79 -13.81
N ASN A 79 1.85 -9.83 -14.25
CA ASN A 79 2.33 -9.06 -15.38
C ASN A 79 1.62 -9.46 -16.69
N LEU A 80 1.37 -10.76 -16.91
CA LEU A 80 0.55 -11.24 -18.04
C LEU A 80 -0.85 -10.63 -18.04
N ARG A 81 -1.48 -10.52 -16.87
CA ARG A 81 -2.81 -9.88 -16.76
C ARG A 81 -2.76 -8.40 -17.13
N PHE A 82 -1.69 -7.69 -16.80
CA PHE A 82 -1.53 -6.29 -17.17
C PHE A 82 -1.29 -6.14 -18.67
N ILE A 83 -0.42 -6.98 -19.26
CA ILE A 83 -0.20 -7.02 -20.70
C ILE A 83 -1.50 -7.33 -21.45
N THR A 84 -2.32 -8.26 -20.95
CA THR A 84 -3.63 -8.59 -21.56
C THR A 84 -4.58 -7.40 -21.59
N LYS A 85 -4.60 -6.59 -20.52
CA LYS A 85 -5.42 -5.36 -20.51
C LYS A 85 -4.90 -4.32 -21.50
N PHE A 86 -3.60 -4.16 -21.57
CA PHE A 86 -2.96 -3.26 -22.52
C PHE A 86 -3.22 -3.69 -23.96
N GLU A 87 -3.11 -5.00 -24.28
CA GLU A 87 -3.46 -5.57 -25.56
C GLU A 87 -4.93 -5.31 -25.95
N SER A 88 -5.86 -5.53 -24.99
CA SER A 88 -7.28 -5.26 -25.23
C SER A 88 -7.55 -3.80 -25.56
N TYR A 89 -6.80 -2.87 -24.96
CA TYR A 89 -6.88 -1.46 -25.30
C TYR A 89 -6.23 -1.17 -26.67
N LEU A 90 -4.99 -1.64 -26.90
CA LEU A 90 -4.30 -1.41 -28.16
C LEU A 90 -5.07 -1.96 -29.37
N SER A 91 -5.83 -3.05 -29.19
CA SER A 91 -6.68 -3.60 -30.23
C SER A 91 -7.83 -2.66 -30.69
N THR A 92 -8.14 -1.62 -29.92
CA THR A 92 -9.12 -0.58 -30.28
C THR A 92 -8.49 0.56 -31.08
N LEU A 93 -7.18 0.55 -31.26
CA LEU A 93 -6.40 1.59 -31.93
C LEU A 93 -5.69 1.04 -33.17
N ASP A 94 -5.34 1.92 -34.10
CA ASP A 94 -4.51 1.60 -35.26
C ASP A 94 -3.03 1.83 -34.93
N ILE A 95 -2.45 0.94 -34.13
CA ILE A 95 -1.04 0.95 -33.74
C ILE A 95 -0.22 0.14 -34.77
N LYS A 96 0.77 0.75 -35.37
CA LYS A 96 1.63 0.13 -36.36
C LYS A 96 3.00 -0.21 -35.78
N GLY A 97 3.56 0.67 -34.95
CA GLY A 97 4.89 0.54 -34.37
C GLY A 97 5.00 1.03 -32.92
N TYR A 98 6.21 0.97 -32.39
CA TYR A 98 6.47 1.45 -31.01
C TYR A 98 6.34 2.96 -30.90
N GLU A 99 6.61 3.69 -31.97
CA GLU A 99 6.50 5.15 -32.09
C GLU A 99 5.08 5.66 -31.92
N ASP A 100 4.08 4.82 -32.19
CA ASP A 100 2.67 5.17 -32.00
C ASP A 100 2.25 5.18 -30.52
N ILE A 101 3.08 4.65 -29.62
CA ILE A 101 2.83 4.73 -28.17
C ILE A 101 3.20 6.13 -27.70
N THR A 102 2.23 7.02 -27.72
CA THR A 102 2.34 8.41 -27.30
C THR A 102 1.77 8.62 -25.88
N LEU A 103 1.97 9.81 -25.33
CA LEU A 103 1.35 10.24 -24.07
C LEU A 103 -0.20 10.13 -24.13
N GLU A 104 -0.79 10.46 -25.29
CA GLU A 104 -2.23 10.36 -25.51
C GLU A 104 -2.71 8.90 -25.46
N VAL A 105 -1.96 7.98 -26.06
CA VAL A 105 -2.23 6.55 -25.98
C VAL A 105 -2.17 6.06 -24.54
N MET A 106 -1.19 6.50 -23.76
CA MET A 106 -1.08 6.10 -22.36
C MET A 106 -2.19 6.71 -21.48
N LYS A 107 -2.57 7.97 -21.69
CA LYS A 107 -3.75 8.59 -21.06
C LYS A 107 -5.04 7.86 -21.45
N GLY A 108 -5.18 7.52 -22.71
CA GLY A 108 -6.30 6.72 -23.21
C GLY A 108 -6.35 5.33 -22.57
N PHE A 109 -5.20 4.68 -22.35
CA PHE A 109 -5.13 3.41 -21.62
C PHE A 109 -5.59 3.54 -20.16
N GLN A 110 -5.18 4.60 -19.46
CA GLN A 110 -5.67 4.87 -18.09
C GLN A 110 -7.19 5.05 -18.09
N GLN A 111 -7.73 5.86 -19.02
CA GLN A 111 -9.18 6.06 -19.12
C GLN A 111 -9.91 4.76 -19.50
N TRP A 112 -9.37 4.00 -20.46
CA TRP A 112 -9.91 2.69 -20.81
C TRP A 112 -9.97 1.73 -19.61
N CYS A 113 -8.91 1.75 -18.78
CA CYS A 113 -8.90 0.96 -17.55
C CYS A 113 -9.98 1.40 -16.56
N ILE A 114 -10.25 2.70 -16.41
CA ILE A 114 -11.31 3.23 -15.56
C ILE A 114 -12.68 2.67 -16.01
N ASP A 115 -12.92 2.61 -17.31
CA ASP A 115 -14.22 2.23 -17.86
C ASP A 115 -14.42 0.71 -17.97
N ASN A 116 -13.36 -0.05 -18.20
CA ASN A 116 -13.45 -1.47 -18.53
C ASN A 116 -12.96 -2.42 -17.42
N VAL A 117 -12.09 -1.97 -16.50
CA VAL A 117 -11.57 -2.85 -15.45
C VAL A 117 -12.58 -2.93 -14.30
N LYS A 118 -12.98 -4.16 -13.97
CA LYS A 118 -13.88 -4.45 -12.87
C LYS A 118 -13.12 -4.75 -11.58
N GLY A 119 -13.65 -4.28 -10.46
CA GLY A 119 -13.27 -4.64 -9.11
C GLY A 119 -13.78 -6.03 -8.71
N LYS A 120 -13.51 -6.42 -7.46
CA LYS A 120 -13.88 -7.75 -6.93
C LYS A 120 -15.37 -8.03 -6.90
N ALA A 121 -16.20 -7.02 -6.76
CA ALA A 121 -17.66 -7.12 -6.70
C ALA A 121 -18.36 -6.89 -8.08
N GLY A 122 -17.58 -6.82 -9.16
CA GLY A 122 -18.11 -6.52 -10.50
C GLY A 122 -18.29 -5.02 -10.76
N GLU A 123 -18.03 -4.18 -9.78
CA GLU A 123 -18.02 -2.72 -9.86
C GLU A 123 -16.76 -2.19 -10.54
N ARG A 124 -16.67 -0.88 -10.75
CA ARG A 124 -15.42 -0.25 -11.24
C ARG A 124 -14.26 -0.48 -10.27
N ALA A 125 -13.07 -0.70 -10.82
CA ALA A 125 -11.87 -0.85 -10.00
C ALA A 125 -11.50 0.47 -9.28
N SER A 126 -10.77 0.37 -8.17
CA SER A 126 -10.25 1.55 -7.43
C SER A 126 -9.13 2.24 -8.20
N SER A 127 -8.93 3.55 -7.92
CA SER A 127 -7.79 4.32 -8.46
C SER A 127 -6.46 3.63 -8.20
N ALA A 128 -6.24 3.07 -7.00
CA ALA A 128 -5.05 2.30 -6.68
C ALA A 128 -4.85 1.07 -7.59
N SER A 129 -5.94 0.38 -7.94
CA SER A 129 -5.88 -0.77 -8.87
C SER A 129 -5.55 -0.35 -10.29
N ILE A 130 -6.13 0.77 -10.77
CA ILE A 130 -5.85 1.33 -12.09
C ILE A 130 -4.40 1.81 -12.16
N ASN A 131 -3.96 2.62 -11.17
CA ASN A 131 -2.58 3.10 -11.08
C ASN A 131 -1.58 1.95 -11.16
N LYS A 132 -1.84 0.88 -10.43
CA LYS A 132 -0.98 -0.32 -10.45
C LYS A 132 -0.92 -0.97 -11.83
N ILE A 133 -2.04 -1.05 -12.57
CA ILE A 133 -2.07 -1.63 -13.91
C ILE A 133 -1.22 -0.78 -14.85
N VAL A 134 -1.44 0.54 -14.86
CA VAL A 134 -0.75 1.48 -15.73
C VAL A 134 0.75 1.54 -15.41
N GLU A 135 1.09 1.70 -14.13
CA GLU A 135 2.49 1.75 -13.67
C GLU A 135 3.25 0.47 -14.00
N CYS A 136 2.64 -0.70 -13.75
CA CYS A 136 3.28 -1.97 -14.07
C CYS A 136 3.46 -2.15 -15.59
N THR A 137 2.48 -1.75 -16.40
CA THR A 137 2.60 -1.78 -17.86
C THR A 137 3.73 -0.86 -18.32
N TYR A 138 3.80 0.35 -17.80
CA TYR A 138 4.88 1.30 -18.06
C TYR A 138 6.27 0.73 -17.69
N LYS A 139 6.40 0.11 -16.50
CA LYS A 139 7.64 -0.57 -16.07
C LYS A 139 8.02 -1.75 -16.96
N LEU A 140 7.05 -2.50 -17.47
CA LEU A 140 7.30 -3.60 -18.42
C LEU A 140 7.80 -3.07 -19.76
N MET A 141 7.26 -1.96 -20.25
CA MET A 141 7.79 -1.30 -21.47
C MET A 141 9.24 -0.86 -21.27
N LYS A 142 9.60 -0.23 -20.13
CA LYS A 142 11.00 0.09 -19.84
C LYS A 142 11.87 -1.15 -19.88
N LYS A 143 11.48 -2.19 -19.15
CA LYS A 143 12.28 -3.40 -18.99
C LYS A 143 12.49 -4.15 -20.31
N TYR A 144 11.45 -4.24 -21.13
CA TYR A 144 11.45 -5.12 -22.30
C TYR A 144 11.53 -4.40 -23.65
N LEU A 145 11.11 -3.14 -23.74
CA LEU A 145 11.20 -2.40 -24.99
C LEU A 145 12.40 -1.45 -25.01
N VAL A 146 12.51 -0.59 -23.99
CA VAL A 146 13.61 0.40 -23.95
C VAL A 146 14.96 -0.29 -23.75
N ASN A 147 15.07 -1.18 -22.77
CA ASN A 147 16.35 -1.86 -22.47
C ASN A 147 16.82 -2.79 -23.58
N ASN A 148 15.94 -3.17 -24.52
CA ASN A 148 16.31 -3.96 -25.70
C ASN A 148 16.37 -3.11 -26.98
N GLY A 149 16.33 -1.78 -26.88
CA GLY A 149 16.48 -0.88 -28.00
C GLY A 149 15.29 -0.82 -28.99
N LEU A 150 14.14 -1.39 -28.60
CA LEU A 150 12.93 -1.40 -29.43
C LEU A 150 12.14 -0.10 -29.31
N MET A 151 12.27 0.64 -28.20
CA MET A 151 11.68 1.94 -27.95
C MET A 151 12.76 2.92 -27.48
N LYS A 152 12.72 4.17 -27.95
CA LYS A 152 13.67 5.21 -27.54
C LYS A 152 13.43 5.63 -26.08
N GLY A 153 14.50 5.85 -25.33
CA GLY A 153 14.42 6.31 -23.93
C GLY A 153 13.75 7.67 -23.78
N SER A 154 13.94 8.60 -24.74
CA SER A 154 13.25 9.89 -24.77
C SER A 154 11.73 9.73 -24.91
N GLN A 155 11.30 8.92 -25.88
CA GLN A 155 9.88 8.59 -26.06
C GLN A 155 9.28 7.98 -24.79
N TYR A 156 10.01 7.06 -24.13
CA TYR A 156 9.56 6.46 -22.88
C TYR A 156 9.37 7.51 -21.77
N ALA A 157 10.23 8.50 -21.66
CA ALA A 157 10.09 9.58 -20.69
C ALA A 157 8.87 10.47 -21.00
N ASP A 158 8.59 10.71 -22.29
CA ASP A 158 7.49 11.56 -22.71
C ASP A 158 6.10 10.95 -22.51
N ILE A 159 6.00 9.63 -22.32
CA ILE A 159 4.72 8.92 -22.15
C ILE A 159 4.36 8.65 -20.67
N GLU A 160 5.10 9.19 -19.72
CA GLU A 160 4.76 9.08 -18.30
C GLU A 160 3.50 9.90 -17.99
N ILE A 161 2.56 9.27 -17.30
CA ILE A 161 1.29 9.90 -16.94
C ILE A 161 1.14 10.03 -15.44
N GLU A 162 0.43 11.08 -15.02
CA GLU A 162 0.10 11.29 -13.63
C GLU A 162 -0.84 10.18 -13.11
N PRO A 163 -0.53 9.62 -11.94
CA PRO A 163 -1.41 8.64 -11.31
C PRO A 163 -2.73 9.29 -10.87
N LEU A 164 -3.79 8.51 -10.86
CA LEU A 164 -5.06 8.93 -10.29
C LEU A 164 -4.89 9.17 -8.79
N LYS A 165 -5.57 10.19 -8.25
CA LYS A 165 -5.59 10.47 -6.81
C LYS A 165 -6.24 9.30 -6.08
N GLU A 166 -5.50 8.70 -5.17
CA GLU A 166 -5.98 7.61 -4.33
C GLU A 166 -6.55 8.17 -3.03
N LYS A 167 -7.62 7.55 -2.54
CA LYS A 167 -8.15 7.83 -1.21
C LYS A 167 -7.67 6.75 -0.25
N ALA A 168 -7.08 7.16 0.85
CA ALA A 168 -6.75 6.24 1.93
C ALA A 168 -8.06 5.71 2.53
N ILE A 169 -8.27 4.41 2.40
CA ILE A 169 -9.44 3.72 2.95
C ILE A 169 -8.91 2.66 3.92
N ASP A 170 -9.30 2.78 5.18
CA ASP A 170 -9.01 1.81 6.21
C ASP A 170 -10.30 1.07 6.59
N ASP A 171 -10.58 -0.01 5.85
CA ASP A 171 -11.76 -0.86 6.01
C ASP A 171 -11.43 -2.27 6.50
N GLU A 172 -10.18 -2.50 6.85
CA GLU A 172 -9.69 -3.80 7.25
C GLU A 172 -9.80 -3.99 8.76
N ILE A 173 -10.21 -5.19 9.20
CA ILE A 173 -10.43 -5.49 10.61
C ILE A 173 -9.26 -6.26 11.25
N ALA A 174 -9.14 -6.11 12.56
CA ALA A 174 -8.49 -7.04 13.48
C ALA A 174 -9.54 -7.68 14.39
N LEU A 175 -9.31 -8.88 14.87
CA LEU A 175 -10.16 -9.50 15.88
C LEU A 175 -9.87 -8.88 17.25
N ARG A 176 -10.91 -8.81 18.08
CA ARG A 176 -10.83 -8.45 19.49
C ARG A 176 -10.41 -9.66 20.34
N ASP A 177 -9.98 -9.44 21.57
CA ASP A 177 -9.61 -10.51 22.51
C ASP A 177 -10.74 -11.51 22.76
N ASP A 178 -11.98 -11.03 22.89
CA ASP A 178 -13.16 -11.86 23.05
C ASP A 178 -13.42 -12.74 21.82
N GLU A 179 -13.31 -12.18 20.61
CA GLU A 179 -13.50 -12.91 19.36
C GLU A 179 -12.40 -13.96 19.15
N LEU A 180 -11.17 -13.64 19.51
CA LEU A 180 -10.06 -14.59 19.45
C LEU A 180 -10.30 -15.77 20.40
N THR A 181 -10.78 -15.49 21.63
CA THR A 181 -11.13 -16.49 22.63
C THR A 181 -12.31 -17.35 22.17
N MET A 182 -13.35 -16.75 21.57
CA MET A 182 -14.48 -17.48 21.00
C MET A 182 -14.02 -18.47 19.92
N LEU A 183 -13.16 -18.02 19.00
CA LEU A 183 -12.60 -18.85 17.96
C LEU A 183 -11.76 -20.01 18.53
N TYR A 184 -10.91 -19.74 19.51
CA TYR A 184 -10.08 -20.77 20.14
C TYR A 184 -10.92 -21.88 20.77
N ASN A 185 -11.98 -21.50 21.50
CA ASN A 185 -12.85 -22.44 22.20
C ASN A 185 -13.86 -23.15 21.28
N TYR A 186 -14.05 -22.64 20.05
CA TYR A 186 -15.01 -23.22 19.12
C TYR A 186 -14.58 -24.64 18.68
N GLN A 187 -15.50 -25.61 18.84
CA GLN A 187 -15.30 -26.98 18.41
C GLN A 187 -15.77 -27.18 16.97
N CYS A 188 -14.84 -27.39 16.08
CA CYS A 188 -15.14 -27.65 14.67
C CYS A 188 -15.71 -29.07 14.49
N THR A 189 -16.64 -29.23 13.55
CA THR A 189 -17.26 -30.53 13.26
C THR A 189 -16.39 -31.40 12.36
N THR A 190 -15.49 -30.81 11.59
CA THR A 190 -14.58 -31.52 10.69
C THR A 190 -13.13 -31.23 11.04
N LYS A 191 -12.25 -32.21 10.79
CA LYS A 191 -10.82 -32.02 10.98
C LYS A 191 -10.26 -30.90 10.12
N GLU A 192 -10.75 -30.76 8.89
CA GLU A 192 -10.29 -29.72 7.99
C GLU A 192 -10.64 -28.31 8.49
N ASP A 193 -11.84 -28.09 9.02
CA ASP A 193 -12.21 -26.81 9.62
C ASP A 193 -11.38 -26.54 10.87
N GLU A 194 -11.08 -27.58 11.64
CA GLU A 194 -10.19 -27.45 12.79
C GLU A 194 -8.77 -27.08 12.38
N ASP A 195 -8.24 -27.68 11.32
CA ASP A 195 -6.94 -27.36 10.77
C ASP A 195 -6.89 -25.88 10.28
N ILE A 196 -7.93 -25.43 9.58
CA ILE A 196 -8.07 -24.04 9.12
C ILE A 196 -8.15 -23.06 10.30
N LYS A 197 -8.98 -23.37 11.31
CA LYS A 197 -9.10 -22.59 12.54
C LYS A 197 -7.74 -22.45 13.24
N ASN A 198 -7.06 -23.54 13.43
CA ASN A 198 -5.79 -23.57 14.16
C ASN A 198 -4.68 -22.84 13.39
N LEU A 199 -4.60 -22.97 12.07
CA LEU A 199 -3.68 -22.14 11.26
C LEU A 199 -3.99 -20.66 11.38
N PHE A 200 -5.26 -20.25 11.37
CA PHE A 200 -5.66 -18.86 11.56
C PHE A 200 -5.28 -18.34 12.96
N LEU A 201 -5.50 -19.14 13.99
CA LEU A 201 -5.09 -18.80 15.34
C LEU A 201 -3.57 -18.68 15.47
N MET A 202 -2.80 -19.51 14.75
CA MET A 202 -1.35 -19.35 14.67
C MET A 202 -0.95 -18.03 13.99
N GLU A 203 -1.65 -17.58 12.93
CA GLU A 203 -1.43 -16.24 12.37
C GLU A 203 -1.73 -15.13 13.39
N CYS A 204 -2.82 -15.28 14.17
CA CYS A 204 -3.23 -14.33 15.21
C CYS A 204 -2.26 -14.25 16.40
N THR A 205 -1.50 -15.28 16.66
CA THR A 205 -0.63 -15.40 17.83
C THR A 205 0.86 -15.27 17.53
N THR A 206 1.24 -15.34 16.26
CA THR A 206 2.64 -15.21 15.81
C THR A 206 2.86 -14.05 14.85
N GLY A 207 1.79 -13.52 14.26
CA GLY A 207 1.86 -12.44 13.27
C GLY A 207 2.49 -12.83 11.94
N GLN A 208 2.73 -14.13 11.70
CA GLN A 208 3.34 -14.58 10.46
C GLN A 208 2.33 -14.59 9.30
N ARG A 209 2.81 -14.53 8.05
CA ARG A 209 1.93 -14.66 6.89
C ARG A 209 1.49 -16.10 6.73
N PHE A 210 0.34 -16.31 6.10
CA PHE A 210 -0.18 -17.64 5.80
C PHE A 210 0.84 -18.55 5.10
N SER A 211 1.59 -18.03 4.12
CA SER A 211 2.63 -18.79 3.42
C SER A 211 3.85 -19.13 4.28
N ASP A 212 4.05 -18.41 5.36
CA ASP A 212 5.22 -18.58 6.22
C ASP A 212 4.88 -19.46 7.43
N ILE A 213 3.61 -19.42 7.90
CA ILE A 213 3.17 -20.21 9.06
C ILE A 213 3.19 -21.71 8.81
N GLU A 214 2.90 -22.16 7.59
CA GLU A 214 2.97 -23.56 7.19
C GLU A 214 4.39 -24.16 7.32
N LYS A 215 5.41 -23.30 7.42
CA LYS A 215 6.82 -23.70 7.53
C LYS A 215 7.32 -23.76 8.97
N VAL A 216 6.46 -23.44 9.92
CA VAL A 216 6.76 -23.50 11.36
C VAL A 216 6.65 -24.95 11.83
N ASP A 217 7.48 -25.83 11.30
CA ASP A 217 7.39 -27.26 11.65
C ASP A 217 8.54 -27.77 12.54
N LYS A 218 9.65 -27.03 12.66
CA LYS A 218 10.87 -27.63 13.22
C LYS A 218 11.68 -26.82 14.20
N LEU A 219 11.34 -25.54 14.43
CA LEU A 219 12.30 -24.65 15.06
C LEU A 219 11.76 -24.02 16.33
N ILE A 220 11.36 -24.85 17.29
CA ILE A 220 11.09 -24.36 18.64
C ILE A 220 12.31 -24.65 19.48
N GLU A 221 13.11 -23.61 19.69
CA GLU A 221 14.19 -23.63 20.64
C GLU A 221 13.70 -23.05 21.96
N ARG A 222 14.13 -23.63 23.07
CA ARG A 222 13.90 -23.09 24.41
C ARG A 222 15.20 -22.43 24.88
N LYS A 223 15.14 -21.14 25.10
CA LYS A 223 16.25 -20.36 25.63
C LYS A 223 15.74 -19.50 26.78
N ASP A 224 16.40 -19.53 27.90
CA ASP A 224 16.04 -18.73 29.08
C ASP A 224 14.56 -18.94 29.53
N GLY A 225 14.04 -20.16 29.40
CA GLY A 225 12.64 -20.49 29.73
C GLY A 225 11.60 -20.03 28.70
N ARG A 226 11.99 -19.28 27.67
CA ARG A 226 11.09 -18.83 26.60
C ARG A 226 11.12 -19.79 25.42
N THR A 227 9.97 -19.93 24.77
CA THR A 227 9.84 -20.69 23.53
C THR A 227 9.74 -19.73 22.36
N TYR A 228 10.48 -19.96 21.30
CA TYR A 228 10.44 -19.14 20.10
C TYR A 228 10.55 -20.00 18.83
N ILE A 229 10.13 -19.43 17.72
CA ILE A 229 10.29 -20.00 16.38
C ILE A 229 11.25 -19.12 15.59
N ASN A 230 12.14 -19.78 14.84
CA ASN A 230 12.98 -19.12 13.84
C ASN A 230 12.45 -19.48 12.45
N LEU A 231 12.26 -18.49 11.60
CA LEU A 231 11.84 -18.71 10.22
C LEU A 231 12.43 -17.68 9.25
N VAL A 232 12.47 -18.03 7.98
CA VAL A 232 12.80 -17.10 6.90
C VAL A 232 11.53 -16.83 6.11
N GLN A 233 11.09 -15.59 6.08
CA GLN A 233 9.87 -15.21 5.36
C GLN A 233 10.10 -15.27 3.85
N ASP A 234 9.26 -16.00 3.11
CA ASP A 234 9.38 -16.23 1.67
C ASP A 234 9.42 -14.96 0.83
N LYS A 235 8.54 -14.02 1.15
CA LYS A 235 8.37 -12.81 0.34
C LYS A 235 9.51 -11.81 0.55
N ALA A 236 9.98 -11.68 1.78
CA ALA A 236 10.95 -10.65 2.17
C ALA A 236 12.38 -11.21 2.30
N GLY A 237 12.55 -12.52 2.38
CA GLY A 237 13.83 -13.14 2.72
C GLY A 237 14.34 -12.80 4.13
N THR A 238 13.49 -12.19 4.97
CA THR A 238 13.84 -11.71 6.30
C THR A 238 13.87 -12.88 7.28
N LYS A 239 14.96 -13.00 8.02
CA LYS A 239 15.03 -13.90 9.17
C LYS A 239 14.25 -13.29 10.33
N VAL A 240 13.33 -14.04 10.90
CA VAL A 240 12.47 -13.60 11.99
C VAL A 240 12.56 -14.61 13.12
N GLN A 241 12.75 -14.09 14.34
CA GLN A 241 12.60 -14.83 15.57
C GLN A 241 11.34 -14.34 16.25
N VAL A 242 10.39 -15.24 16.47
CA VAL A 242 9.11 -14.93 17.11
C VAL A 242 9.02 -15.67 18.42
N ASP A 243 9.02 -14.96 19.53
CA ASP A 243 8.74 -15.53 20.85
C ASP A 243 7.27 -15.95 20.90
N ILE A 244 7.01 -17.16 21.35
CA ILE A 244 5.65 -17.64 21.56
C ILE A 244 5.15 -17.14 22.91
N ILE A 245 4.36 -16.08 22.86
CA ILE A 245 3.84 -15.39 24.04
C ILE A 245 2.39 -15.75 24.39
N PHE A 246 1.69 -16.45 23.49
CA PHE A 246 0.31 -16.88 23.68
C PHE A 246 0.26 -18.37 23.94
N GLN A 247 -0.36 -18.78 25.05
CA GLN A 247 -0.53 -20.21 25.40
C GLN A 247 -1.23 -20.99 24.30
N MET A 248 -2.25 -20.39 23.64
CA MET A 248 -2.97 -21.04 22.55
C MET A 248 -2.06 -21.44 21.37
N ALA A 249 -0.97 -20.71 21.11
CA ALA A 249 0.00 -21.09 20.08
C ALA A 249 0.78 -22.35 20.48
N LEU A 250 1.18 -22.48 21.76
CA LEU A 250 1.83 -23.67 22.27
C LEU A 250 0.91 -24.88 22.21
N ASP A 251 -0.36 -24.70 22.59
CA ASP A 251 -1.37 -25.77 22.57
C ASP A 251 -1.60 -26.31 21.15
N ILE A 252 -1.70 -25.38 20.18
CA ILE A 252 -1.84 -25.74 18.77
C ILE A 252 -0.60 -26.47 18.27
N LEU A 253 0.60 -25.96 18.52
CA LEU A 253 1.84 -26.59 18.11
C LEU A 253 1.99 -28.00 18.70
N ALA A 254 1.67 -28.16 19.99
CA ALA A 254 1.69 -29.46 20.66
C ALA A 254 0.68 -30.43 20.04
N LYS A 255 -0.54 -29.97 19.72
CA LYS A 255 -1.60 -30.74 19.08
C LYS A 255 -1.16 -31.35 17.74
N TYR A 256 -0.41 -30.59 16.94
CA TYR A 256 0.09 -31.03 15.64
C TYR A 256 1.48 -31.65 15.72
N ASN A 257 1.97 -31.94 16.92
CA ASN A 257 3.33 -32.43 17.10
C ASN A 257 4.37 -31.56 16.35
N TYR A 258 4.14 -30.25 16.37
CA TYR A 258 4.95 -29.21 15.70
C TYR A 258 5.00 -29.29 14.16
N GLN A 259 4.08 -30.02 13.54
CA GLN A 259 3.94 -30.14 12.08
C GLN A 259 2.57 -29.61 11.67
N LEU A 260 2.51 -28.31 11.36
CA LEU A 260 1.25 -27.66 10.99
C LEU A 260 0.75 -28.15 9.63
N PRO A 261 -0.59 -28.25 9.46
CA PRO A 261 -1.18 -28.71 8.20
C PRO A 261 -1.00 -27.69 7.07
N THR A 262 -0.92 -28.18 5.84
CA THR A 262 -0.89 -27.36 4.62
C THR A 262 -2.29 -27.29 4.00
N ILE A 263 -2.78 -26.08 3.80
CA ILE A 263 -4.14 -25.81 3.27
C ILE A 263 -4.06 -24.87 2.06
N ASN A 264 -4.88 -25.13 1.04
CA ASN A 264 -4.98 -24.19 -0.08
C ASN A 264 -5.54 -22.82 0.38
N LYS A 265 -4.81 -21.73 0.10
CA LYS A 265 -5.14 -20.37 0.55
C LYS A 265 -6.55 -19.90 0.15
N LYS A 266 -7.04 -20.27 -1.04
CA LYS A 266 -8.40 -19.91 -1.49
C LYS A 266 -9.45 -20.59 -0.62
N LYS A 267 -9.26 -21.90 -0.35
CA LYS A 267 -10.13 -22.68 0.52
C LYS A 267 -10.09 -22.15 1.95
N PHE A 268 -8.91 -21.85 2.49
CA PHE A 268 -8.72 -21.23 3.79
C PHE A 268 -9.55 -19.95 3.92
N ASN A 269 -9.39 -18.99 3.02
CA ASN A 269 -10.10 -17.69 3.07
C ASN A 269 -11.63 -17.82 2.92
N THR A 270 -12.12 -18.88 2.31
CA THR A 270 -13.57 -19.13 2.21
C THR A 270 -14.09 -19.73 3.51
N ARG A 271 -13.42 -20.77 4.02
CA ARG A 271 -13.89 -21.52 5.18
C ARG A 271 -13.72 -20.78 6.51
N ILE A 272 -12.64 -20.00 6.69
CA ILE A 272 -12.42 -19.26 7.93
C ILE A 272 -13.55 -18.27 8.25
N LYS A 273 -14.24 -17.75 7.26
CA LYS A 273 -15.41 -16.87 7.46
C LYS A 273 -16.59 -17.65 8.07
N GLU A 274 -16.86 -18.83 7.56
CA GLU A 274 -17.92 -19.69 8.09
C GLU A 274 -17.59 -20.16 9.51
N ILE A 275 -16.32 -20.51 9.77
CA ILE A 275 -15.84 -20.88 11.10
C ILE A 275 -15.99 -19.70 12.06
N ALA A 276 -15.59 -18.48 11.65
CA ALA A 276 -15.74 -17.28 12.45
C ALA A 276 -17.21 -16.97 12.76
N LYS A 277 -18.11 -17.14 11.79
CA LYS A 277 -19.57 -17.02 11.98
C LYS A 277 -20.08 -18.01 13.03
N GLN A 278 -19.72 -19.27 12.90
CA GLN A 278 -20.14 -20.35 13.78
C GLN A 278 -19.55 -20.19 15.19
N ALA A 279 -18.33 -19.68 15.31
CA ALA A 279 -17.69 -19.36 16.58
C ALA A 279 -18.29 -18.16 17.29
N GLY A 280 -19.15 -17.39 16.63
CA GLY A 280 -19.86 -16.26 17.24
C GLY A 280 -19.28 -14.87 16.95
N VAL A 281 -18.39 -14.74 15.96
CA VAL A 281 -17.93 -13.41 15.50
C VAL A 281 -19.12 -12.69 14.84
N LYS A 282 -19.62 -11.65 15.49
CA LYS A 282 -20.84 -10.92 15.10
C LYS A 282 -20.57 -9.43 14.98
N GLY A 283 -21.48 -8.75 14.29
CA GLY A 283 -21.46 -7.31 14.08
C GLY A 283 -21.47 -6.97 12.61
N VAL A 284 -21.62 -5.70 12.33
CA VAL A 284 -21.63 -5.17 10.96
C VAL A 284 -20.49 -4.15 10.86
N GLU A 285 -19.67 -4.33 9.86
CA GLU A 285 -18.58 -3.42 9.53
C GLU A 285 -18.97 -2.58 8.30
N GLU A 286 -18.69 -1.30 8.37
CA GLU A 286 -18.78 -0.43 7.20
C GLU A 286 -17.52 -0.58 6.37
N GLN A 287 -17.67 -1.16 5.20
CA GLN A 287 -16.60 -1.27 4.22
C GLN A 287 -16.66 -0.06 3.32
N ARG A 288 -15.61 0.73 3.36
CA ARG A 288 -15.43 1.89 2.50
C ARG A 288 -14.60 1.48 1.29
N TYR A 289 -14.97 1.94 0.11
CA TYR A 289 -14.21 1.69 -1.10
C TYR A 289 -14.33 2.85 -2.07
N GLU A 290 -13.33 2.98 -2.89
CA GLU A 290 -13.28 3.97 -3.94
C GLU A 290 -13.44 3.29 -5.29
N GLN A 291 -14.13 3.97 -6.21
CA GLN A 291 -14.24 3.58 -7.60
C GLN A 291 -13.58 4.65 -8.46
N ALA A 292 -12.66 4.24 -9.34
CA ALA A 292 -12.01 5.17 -10.25
C ALA A 292 -13.03 5.89 -11.14
N GLY A 293 -12.88 7.21 -11.26
CA GLY A 293 -13.80 8.04 -12.06
C GLY A 293 -15.14 8.36 -11.38
N ILE A 294 -15.36 7.92 -10.12
CA ILE A 294 -16.55 8.27 -9.34
C ILE A 294 -16.13 9.15 -8.15
N ALA A 295 -16.82 10.28 -8.00
CA ALA A 295 -16.57 11.17 -6.88
C ALA A 295 -17.04 10.54 -5.56
N GLY A 296 -16.27 10.78 -4.49
CA GLY A 296 -16.62 10.32 -3.15
C GLY A 296 -16.10 8.92 -2.83
N VAL A 297 -16.37 8.49 -1.60
CA VAL A 297 -16.11 7.14 -1.09
C VAL A 297 -17.46 6.43 -0.99
N GLN A 298 -17.54 5.25 -1.55
CA GLN A 298 -18.71 4.40 -1.44
C GLN A 298 -18.65 3.63 -0.12
N VAL A 299 -19.79 3.40 0.50
CA VAL A 299 -19.92 2.65 1.74
C VAL A 299 -20.85 1.48 1.55
N THR A 300 -20.43 0.30 1.95
CA THR A 300 -21.28 -0.89 2.02
C THR A 300 -21.17 -1.52 3.40
N LYS A 301 -22.26 -2.12 3.85
CA LYS A 301 -22.29 -2.84 5.13
C LYS A 301 -22.00 -4.31 4.90
N LYS A 302 -21.15 -4.88 5.76
CA LYS A 302 -20.73 -6.26 5.67
C LYS A 302 -20.72 -6.91 7.04
N GLU A 303 -21.22 -8.11 7.14
CA GLU A 303 -21.10 -8.88 8.38
C GLU A 303 -19.63 -9.06 8.76
N ARG A 304 -19.31 -8.82 10.03
CA ARG A 304 -17.94 -8.79 10.54
C ARG A 304 -17.18 -10.09 10.25
N TYR A 305 -17.83 -11.27 10.41
CA TYR A 305 -17.21 -12.55 10.04
C TYR A 305 -16.82 -12.63 8.57
N ASN A 306 -17.55 -11.96 7.67
CA ASN A 306 -17.22 -11.91 6.23
C ASN A 306 -15.98 -11.05 5.92
N CYS A 307 -15.53 -10.23 6.86
CA CYS A 307 -14.31 -9.44 6.75
C CYS A 307 -13.07 -10.23 7.16
N VAL A 308 -13.23 -11.40 7.78
CA VAL A 308 -12.12 -12.25 8.21
C VAL A 308 -11.40 -12.87 7.01
N SER A 309 -10.08 -12.85 7.04
CA SER A 309 -9.20 -13.44 6.04
C SER A 309 -7.84 -13.78 6.65
N SER A 310 -6.96 -14.46 5.90
CA SER A 310 -5.59 -14.75 6.36
C SER A 310 -4.84 -13.48 6.81
N HIS A 311 -5.02 -12.35 6.16
CA HIS A 311 -4.40 -11.09 6.60
C HIS A 311 -4.99 -10.54 7.91
N THR A 312 -6.23 -10.88 8.23
CA THR A 312 -6.85 -10.50 9.52
C THR A 312 -6.08 -11.10 10.70
N GLY A 313 -5.60 -12.33 10.58
CA GLY A 313 -4.77 -12.96 11.63
C GLY A 313 -3.53 -12.11 11.95
N ARG A 314 -2.77 -11.72 10.94
CA ARG A 314 -1.58 -10.87 11.13
C ARG A 314 -1.91 -9.49 11.68
N ARG A 315 -3.03 -8.86 11.25
CA ARG A 315 -3.51 -7.58 11.83
C ARG A 315 -3.89 -7.75 13.29
N THR A 316 -4.57 -8.84 13.61
CA THR A 316 -4.95 -9.18 14.99
C THR A 316 -3.71 -9.23 15.90
N PHE A 317 -2.67 -9.95 15.52
CA PHE A 317 -1.41 -10.01 16.27
C PHE A 317 -0.83 -8.61 16.53
N ILE A 318 -0.67 -7.81 15.48
CA ILE A 318 -0.10 -6.48 15.57
C ILE A 318 -0.95 -5.56 16.46
N THR A 319 -2.26 -5.56 16.24
CA THR A 319 -3.20 -4.74 17.00
C THR A 319 -3.23 -5.13 18.48
N LEU A 320 -3.26 -6.43 18.78
CA LEU A 320 -3.25 -6.91 20.16
C LEU A 320 -1.97 -6.55 20.91
N LEU A 321 -0.81 -6.66 20.26
CA LEU A 321 0.47 -6.25 20.88
C LEU A 321 0.55 -4.74 21.03
N SER A 322 0.08 -3.99 20.04
CA SER A 322 0.00 -2.54 20.10
C SER A 322 -0.90 -2.05 21.25
N LEU A 323 -2.07 -2.66 21.41
CA LEU A 323 -2.98 -2.38 22.53
C LEU A 323 -2.38 -2.74 23.90
N ARG A 324 -1.43 -3.67 23.95
CA ARG A 324 -0.69 -4.03 25.16
C ARG A 324 0.55 -3.17 25.39
N GLY A 325 0.74 -2.12 24.60
CA GLY A 325 1.81 -1.14 24.74
C GLY A 325 3.17 -1.60 24.22
N MET A 326 3.20 -2.64 23.34
CA MET A 326 4.45 -3.02 22.69
C MET A 326 4.84 -1.97 21.65
N PRO A 327 6.09 -1.49 21.64
CA PRO A 327 6.55 -0.52 20.63
C PRO A 327 6.48 -1.06 19.20
N ASP A 328 6.20 -0.18 18.24
CA ASP A 328 6.13 -0.54 16.80
C ASP A 328 7.42 -1.24 16.31
N SER A 329 8.60 -0.86 16.84
CA SER A 329 9.89 -1.46 16.50
C SER A 329 9.99 -2.93 16.92
N GLU A 330 9.48 -3.28 18.10
CA GLU A 330 9.43 -4.65 18.58
C GLU A 330 8.40 -5.46 17.80
N ILE A 331 7.21 -4.90 17.55
CA ILE A 331 6.18 -5.53 16.71
C ILE A 331 6.73 -5.80 15.30
N ALA A 332 7.49 -4.86 14.72
CA ALA A 332 8.15 -5.04 13.42
C ALA A 332 9.11 -6.23 13.43
N ARG A 333 9.89 -6.37 14.49
CA ARG A 333 10.84 -7.47 14.65
C ARG A 333 10.14 -8.82 14.69
N TYR A 334 9.09 -8.97 15.49
CA TYR A 334 8.33 -10.23 15.59
C TYR A 334 7.56 -10.56 14.31
N SER A 335 6.93 -9.56 13.72
CA SER A 335 6.13 -9.77 12.51
C SER A 335 6.96 -9.80 11.23
N GLY A 336 8.22 -9.36 11.26
CA GLY A 336 9.10 -9.29 10.09
C GLY A 336 8.69 -8.21 9.09
N HIS A 337 8.28 -7.03 9.58
CA HIS A 337 8.06 -5.86 8.74
C HIS A 337 9.36 -5.06 8.59
N ASN A 338 9.67 -4.66 7.36
CA ASN A 338 10.88 -3.91 7.06
C ASN A 338 10.77 -2.42 7.45
N THR A 339 9.57 -1.90 7.64
CA THR A 339 9.33 -0.49 7.99
C THR A 339 8.24 -0.35 9.05
N LEU A 340 8.36 0.66 9.90
CA LEU A 340 7.36 0.96 10.94
C LEU A 340 6.03 1.43 10.32
N SER A 341 6.07 2.08 9.16
CA SER A 341 4.86 2.46 8.43
C SER A 341 3.99 1.28 8.07
N MET A 342 4.61 0.12 7.75
CA MET A 342 3.86 -1.12 7.51
C MET A 342 3.21 -1.66 8.78
N VAL A 343 3.87 -1.57 9.94
CA VAL A 343 3.26 -1.96 11.23
C VAL A 343 2.04 -1.10 11.50
N ARG A 344 2.16 0.21 11.36
CA ARG A 344 1.05 1.16 11.57
C ARG A 344 -0.13 0.93 10.63
N LEU A 345 0.13 0.54 9.39
CA LEU A 345 -0.92 0.17 8.44
C LEU A 345 -1.72 -1.06 8.90
N TYR A 346 -1.04 -2.03 9.54
CA TYR A 346 -1.67 -3.25 10.05
C TYR A 346 -2.32 -3.06 11.42
N ASP A 347 -1.91 -2.06 12.19
CA ASP A 347 -2.48 -1.75 13.49
C ASP A 347 -3.88 -1.12 13.33
N LYS A 348 -4.89 -1.80 13.87
CA LYS A 348 -6.30 -1.38 13.84
C LYS A 348 -6.78 -0.90 15.20
N SER A 349 -5.87 -0.59 16.12
CA SER A 349 -6.24 0.05 17.38
C SER A 349 -6.79 1.46 17.11
N LYS A 350 -7.95 1.75 17.69
CA LYS A 350 -8.53 3.09 17.58
C LYS A 350 -7.71 4.07 18.41
N THR A 351 -7.58 5.29 17.93
CA THR A 351 -7.05 6.41 18.70
C THR A 351 -7.83 6.53 20.02
N GLY A 352 -7.15 6.76 21.13
CA GLY A 352 -7.75 6.78 22.47
C GLY A 352 -7.76 5.42 23.19
N THR A 353 -7.75 4.31 22.45
CA THR A 353 -7.70 2.98 23.09
C THR A 353 -6.30 2.66 23.60
N LYS A 354 -5.27 3.02 22.84
CA LYS A 354 -3.86 2.86 23.25
C LYS A 354 -3.54 3.72 24.46
N GLU A 355 -3.96 4.96 24.42
CA GLU A 355 -3.80 5.92 25.51
C GLU A 355 -4.46 5.41 26.78
N LYS A 356 -5.68 4.88 26.67
CA LYS A 356 -6.38 4.27 27.82
C LYS A 356 -5.61 3.06 28.36
N VAL A 357 -5.18 2.13 27.52
CA VAL A 357 -4.41 0.95 27.95
C VAL A 357 -3.09 1.35 28.59
N MET A 358 -2.40 2.35 28.02
CA MET A 358 -1.18 2.90 28.59
C MET A 358 -1.45 3.55 29.95
N TYR A 359 -2.52 4.34 30.05
CA TYR A 359 -2.96 4.94 31.30
C TYR A 359 -3.27 3.86 32.37
N ASP A 360 -4.10 2.86 32.04
CA ASP A 360 -4.46 1.77 32.96
C ASP A 360 -3.22 1.00 33.44
N ARG A 361 -2.24 0.78 32.56
CA ARG A 361 -0.97 0.16 32.90
C ARG A 361 -0.16 1.03 33.86
N LEU A 362 -0.02 2.31 33.58
CA LEU A 362 0.69 3.25 34.41
C LEU A 362 0.02 3.40 35.78
N VAL A 363 -1.31 3.46 35.83
CA VAL A 363 -2.09 3.46 37.12
C VAL A 363 -1.77 2.23 37.95
N LYS A 364 -1.60 1.06 37.30
CA LYS A 364 -1.28 -0.18 37.99
C LYS A 364 0.20 -0.24 38.45
N GLU A 365 1.14 0.18 37.61
CA GLU A 365 2.57 0.08 37.87
C GLU A 365 3.11 1.24 38.70
N ARG A 366 2.60 2.44 38.48
CA ARG A 366 3.06 3.69 39.12
C ARG A 366 1.87 4.61 39.50
N PRO A 367 1.02 4.16 40.40
CA PRO A 367 -0.17 4.95 40.82
C PRO A 367 0.20 6.31 41.41
N ASP A 368 1.42 6.42 41.94
CA ASP A 368 1.99 7.64 42.54
C ASP A 368 2.25 8.77 41.51
N LEU A 369 2.40 8.42 40.21
CA LEU A 369 2.72 9.39 39.16
C LEU A 369 1.51 9.82 38.32
N ILE A 370 0.33 9.27 38.57
CA ILE A 370 -0.79 9.45 37.64
C ILE A 370 -1.94 10.18 38.33
N LEU A 371 -2.44 11.21 37.64
CA LEU A 371 -3.66 11.91 38.01
C LEU A 371 -4.86 10.96 37.98
N LYS A 372 -5.65 10.93 39.03
CA LYS A 372 -6.90 10.16 39.08
C LYS A 372 -7.88 10.69 38.04
N MET A 373 -8.60 9.78 37.37
CA MET A 373 -9.59 10.16 36.36
C MET A 373 -10.71 11.03 36.97
N VAL A 374 -11.18 11.96 36.16
CA VAL A 374 -12.34 12.81 36.48
C VAL A 374 -13.55 11.89 36.77
N GLY A 375 -14.08 11.94 37.97
CA GLY A 375 -15.22 11.12 38.41
C GLY A 375 -15.04 10.44 39.77
N GLU A 376 -13.81 10.22 40.23
CA GLU A 376 -13.51 10.03 41.65
C GLU A 376 -13.28 11.42 42.25
N GLU A 377 -13.83 11.69 43.45
CA GLU A 377 -13.66 12.99 44.08
C GLU A 377 -12.22 13.47 43.96
N PRO A 378 -11.97 14.67 43.42
CA PRO A 378 -10.61 15.16 43.21
C PRO A 378 -9.95 15.19 44.59
N VAL A 379 -8.84 14.48 44.72
CA VAL A 379 -7.93 14.75 45.83
C VAL A 379 -7.66 16.25 45.75
N LYS A 380 -8.00 16.99 46.81
CA LYS A 380 -7.63 18.38 46.94
C LYS A 380 -6.10 18.45 46.93
N ILE A 381 -5.54 18.47 45.74
CA ILE A 381 -4.20 18.99 45.52
C ILE A 381 -4.39 20.48 45.74
N ASP A 382 -3.52 21.10 46.47
CA ASP A 382 -3.49 22.54 46.61
C ASP A 382 -3.14 23.10 45.23
N ASP A 383 -4.20 23.37 44.46
CA ASP A 383 -4.17 23.48 42.99
C ASP A 383 -3.59 24.80 42.49
N THR A 384 -3.23 25.69 43.40
CA THR A 384 -2.72 27.02 43.08
C THR A 384 -1.30 26.99 42.49
N ASN A 385 -0.56 25.85 42.62
CA ASN A 385 0.82 25.71 42.17
C ASN A 385 1.06 24.59 41.13
N ASN A 386 0.01 23.98 40.55
CA ASN A 386 0.18 22.95 39.57
C ASN A 386 0.13 23.50 38.13
N ILE A 387 1.29 23.64 37.54
CA ILE A 387 1.50 24.18 36.16
C ILE A 387 0.65 23.46 35.13
N ALA A 388 0.51 22.12 35.21
CA ALA A 388 -0.30 21.33 34.28
C ALA A 388 -1.81 21.65 34.39
N TYR A 389 -2.31 21.92 35.61
CA TYR A 389 -3.70 22.30 35.82
C TYR A 389 -4.00 23.71 35.29
N GLN A 390 -3.09 24.66 35.53
CA GLN A 390 -3.22 26.02 35.03
C GLN A 390 -3.13 26.06 33.49
N PHE A 391 -2.26 25.24 32.90
CA PHE A 391 -2.16 25.07 31.45
C PHE A 391 -3.44 24.46 30.85
N GLY A 392 -3.99 23.43 31.47
CA GLY A 392 -5.27 22.81 31.06
C GLY A 392 -6.44 23.80 31.15
N LYS A 393 -6.46 24.64 32.19
CA LYS A 393 -7.50 25.67 32.38
C LYS A 393 -7.37 26.81 31.35
N ALA A 394 -6.16 27.23 31.02
CA ALA A 394 -5.91 28.22 29.99
C ALA A 394 -6.30 27.67 28.60
N PHE A 395 -6.00 26.40 28.33
CA PHE A 395 -6.34 25.73 27.07
C PHE A 395 -7.86 25.55 26.89
N SER A 396 -8.58 25.15 27.97
CA SER A 396 -10.04 25.03 27.96
C SER A 396 -10.74 26.38 27.73
N LYS A 397 -10.15 27.46 28.22
CA LYS A 397 -10.67 28.82 28.02
C LYS A 397 -10.49 29.29 26.59
N LEU A 398 -9.37 28.94 25.95
CA LEU A 398 -9.12 29.16 24.52
C LEU A 398 -10.10 28.38 23.62
N GLU A 399 -10.40 27.14 23.95
CA GLU A 399 -11.41 26.33 23.25
C GLU A 399 -12.80 26.95 23.34
N ASP A 400 -13.17 27.54 24.48
CA ASP A 400 -14.49 28.16 24.68
C ASP A 400 -14.61 29.51 23.97
N GLU A 401 -13.54 30.30 23.89
CA GLU A 401 -13.52 31.61 23.20
C GLU A 401 -13.47 31.48 21.66
N HIS A 402 -12.92 30.39 21.12
CA HIS A 402 -12.76 30.16 19.68
C HIS A 402 -13.59 29.00 19.12
N LYS A 403 -14.63 28.58 19.82
CA LYS A 403 -15.49 27.43 19.43
C LYS A 403 -16.11 27.50 18.03
N GLU A 404 -16.29 28.69 17.50
CA GLU A 404 -16.84 28.89 16.14
C GLU A 404 -15.78 28.78 15.04
N ASP A 405 -14.54 29.12 15.32
CA ASP A 405 -13.44 29.05 14.35
C ASP A 405 -12.86 27.63 14.23
N ILE A 406 -12.89 26.84 15.30
CA ILE A 406 -12.41 25.45 15.38
C ILE A 406 -13.33 24.47 14.61
N LYS A 407 -14.62 24.79 14.43
CA LYS A 407 -15.57 23.92 13.70
C LYS A 407 -15.31 23.80 12.19
N LYS A 408 -14.43 24.58 11.61
CA LYS A 408 -14.19 24.65 10.16
C LYS A 408 -12.98 23.87 9.66
N VAL A 409 -12.16 23.27 10.51
CA VAL A 409 -10.86 22.70 10.14
C VAL A 409 -10.72 21.25 10.64
N SER A 410 -10.24 20.34 9.80
CA SER A 410 -10.11 18.90 10.14
C SER A 410 -8.89 18.63 11.02
N PHE A 411 -9.10 17.83 12.04
CA PHE A 411 -8.24 17.61 13.22
C PHE A 411 -6.75 17.27 13.00
N ASN A 412 -6.35 16.76 11.84
CA ASN A 412 -4.96 16.30 11.61
C ASN A 412 -4.04 17.30 10.90
N LYS A 413 -4.57 18.38 10.35
CA LYS A 413 -3.75 19.47 9.77
C LYS A 413 -3.60 20.66 10.70
N GLU A 414 -4.29 20.65 11.81
CA GLU A 414 -4.53 21.81 12.66
C GLU A 414 -3.56 21.90 13.82
N VAL A 415 -3.10 20.77 14.35
CA VAL A 415 -2.08 20.80 15.41
C VAL A 415 -0.82 21.50 14.89
N ASP A 416 -0.38 21.18 13.68
CA ASP A 416 0.78 21.86 13.05
C ASP A 416 0.48 23.30 12.67
N LYS A 417 -0.77 23.61 12.26
CA LYS A 417 -1.16 24.98 11.89
C LYS A 417 -1.44 25.85 13.10
N THR A 418 -2.01 25.31 14.17
CA THR A 418 -2.23 26.02 15.43
C THR A 418 -0.89 26.32 16.09
N PHE A 419 0.08 25.42 16.05
CA PHE A 419 1.45 25.70 16.47
C PHE A 419 2.14 26.76 15.57
N SER A 420 1.87 26.79 14.27
CA SER A 420 2.43 27.81 13.36
C SER A 420 1.75 29.17 13.51
N ILE A 421 0.49 29.24 13.88
CA ILE A 421 -0.25 30.49 14.14
C ILE A 421 0.17 31.07 15.49
N ILE A 422 0.35 30.25 16.51
CA ILE A 422 0.88 30.65 17.82
C ILE A 422 2.33 31.15 17.69
N ASN A 423 3.09 30.60 16.76
CA ASN A 423 4.48 31.02 16.53
C ASN A 423 4.64 32.34 15.74
N ASN A 424 3.62 32.84 15.04
CA ASN A 424 3.78 33.98 14.13
C ASN A 424 3.09 35.29 14.53
N ASP A 425 2.05 35.29 15.39
CA ASP A 425 1.24 36.50 15.59
C ASP A 425 0.78 36.80 17.04
N ILE A 426 1.06 35.97 18.03
CA ILE A 426 0.68 36.23 19.42
C ILE A 426 1.91 36.04 20.33
N ASP A 427 2.23 37.07 21.09
CA ASP A 427 3.19 36.96 22.20
C ASP A 427 2.63 35.99 23.25
N THR A 428 3.03 34.73 23.10
CA THR A 428 2.58 33.61 23.94
C THR A 428 2.81 33.88 25.41
N THR A 429 3.81 34.71 25.73
CA THR A 429 4.16 35.12 27.09
C THR A 429 3.11 36.05 27.66
N ASP A 430 2.64 37.04 26.90
CA ASP A 430 1.57 37.96 27.34
C ASP A 430 0.24 37.24 27.50
N PHE A 431 -0.05 36.27 26.65
CA PHE A 431 -1.24 35.44 26.78
C PHE A 431 -1.24 34.60 28.07
N LEU A 432 -0.14 33.90 28.36
CA LEU A 432 0.00 33.09 29.56
C LEU A 432 -0.05 33.92 30.85
N LEU A 433 0.60 35.09 30.86
CA LEU A 433 0.58 36.04 31.98
C LEU A 433 -0.84 36.61 32.21
N THR A 434 -1.57 36.95 31.14
CA THR A 434 -2.95 37.46 31.21
C THR A 434 -3.93 36.39 31.77
N ASN A 435 -3.62 35.10 31.60
CA ASN A 435 -4.42 33.99 32.12
C ASN A 435 -3.93 33.44 33.47
N GLY A 436 -3.01 34.13 34.15
CA GLY A 436 -2.65 33.86 35.55
C GLY A 436 -1.51 32.86 35.75
N VAL A 437 -0.78 32.52 34.71
CA VAL A 437 0.47 31.74 34.82
C VAL A 437 1.60 32.67 35.24
N ASN A 438 2.35 32.35 36.33
CA ASN A 438 3.38 33.23 36.77
C ASN A 438 4.66 33.15 35.88
N GLU A 439 5.41 34.25 35.82
CA GLU A 439 6.58 34.39 34.94
C GLU A 439 7.66 33.35 35.19
N LYS A 440 7.87 32.92 36.46
CA LYS A 440 8.86 31.90 36.83
C LYS A 440 8.52 30.54 36.26
N ASP A 441 7.22 30.18 36.28
CA ASP A 441 6.74 28.89 35.81
C ASP A 441 6.79 28.84 34.26
N ILE A 442 6.57 29.97 33.58
CA ILE A 442 6.75 30.12 32.13
C ILE A 442 8.20 29.87 31.76
N ILE A 443 9.16 30.50 32.50
CA ILE A 443 10.58 30.35 32.28
C ILE A 443 11.05 28.90 32.53
N GLU A 444 10.51 28.24 33.56
CA GLU A 444 10.83 26.85 33.89
C GLU A 444 10.29 25.86 32.85
N LEU A 445 9.08 26.10 32.34
CA LEU A 445 8.48 25.32 31.27
C LEU A 445 9.26 25.46 29.94
N MET A 446 9.74 26.66 29.66
CA MET A 446 10.56 26.94 28.47
C MET A 446 11.96 26.33 28.59
N LYS A 447 12.57 26.34 29.77
CA LYS A 447 13.85 25.63 30.04
C LYS A 447 13.71 24.12 29.84
N HIS A 448 12.58 23.53 30.20
CA HIS A 448 12.31 22.11 29.94
C HIS A 448 12.16 21.84 28.43
N LYS A 449 11.66 22.80 27.67
CA LYS A 449 11.53 22.71 26.21
C LYS A 449 12.90 22.90 25.51
N GLU A 450 13.77 23.78 26.06
CA GLU A 450 15.17 23.95 25.59
C GLU A 450 16.00 22.66 25.69
N MET A 451 15.72 21.78 26.64
CA MET A 451 16.33 20.45 26.68
C MET A 451 15.92 19.53 25.51
N MET A 452 14.93 19.95 24.70
CA MET A 452 14.39 19.19 23.57
C MET A 452 14.61 19.88 22.20
N SER A 453 15.05 21.15 22.12
CA SER A 453 15.40 21.81 20.84
C SER A 453 16.35 22.99 21.03
N GLU A 454 17.40 23.08 20.20
CA GLU A 454 18.44 24.12 20.22
C GLU A 454 18.00 25.52 19.69
N ASP A 455 16.71 25.79 19.54
CA ASP A 455 16.19 26.92 18.75
C ASP A 455 15.45 28.01 19.55
N VAL A 456 15.66 28.12 20.86
CA VAL A 456 14.97 29.14 21.71
C VAL A 456 15.95 30.08 22.36
N GLU A 457 15.79 31.40 22.17
CA GLU A 457 16.54 32.46 22.80
C GLU A 457 15.67 33.26 23.78
N VAL A 458 16.06 33.32 25.07
CA VAL A 458 15.37 34.13 26.08
C VAL A 458 16.17 35.41 26.31
N THR A 459 15.56 36.56 26.02
CA THR A 459 16.12 37.89 26.28
C THR A 459 15.21 38.66 27.24
N TYR A 460 15.71 39.75 27.86
CA TYR A 460 14.93 40.57 28.77
C TYR A 460 14.81 41.99 28.17
N ASP A 461 13.60 42.52 28.23
CA ASP A 461 13.35 43.92 27.79
C ASP A 461 13.89 44.94 28.78
N LYS A 462 13.76 46.22 28.44
CA LYS A 462 14.25 47.36 29.27
C LYS A 462 13.55 47.45 30.63
N ASN A 463 12.43 46.76 30.85
CA ASN A 463 11.63 46.73 32.07
C ASN A 463 11.88 45.44 32.87
N GLY A 464 12.83 44.57 32.44
CA GLY A 464 13.11 43.30 33.09
C GLY A 464 12.15 42.17 32.75
N LYS A 465 11.27 42.32 31.73
CA LYS A 465 10.30 41.33 31.27
C LYS A 465 10.99 40.38 30.30
N ALA A 466 10.81 39.06 30.49
CA ALA A 466 11.37 38.05 29.60
C ALA A 466 10.70 38.10 28.22
N VAL A 467 11.51 38.14 27.17
CA VAL A 467 11.12 38.05 25.77
C VAL A 467 11.72 36.77 25.17
N ILE A 468 10.87 35.89 24.69
CA ILE A 468 11.25 34.59 24.16
C ILE A 468 11.16 34.65 22.64
N LYS A 469 12.27 34.30 21.98
CA LYS A 469 12.34 34.22 20.52
C LYS A 469 12.67 32.80 20.10
N PHE A 470 11.93 32.29 19.13
CA PHE A 470 12.25 31.05 18.44
C PHE A 470 13.11 31.39 17.21
N LYS A 471 14.20 30.65 17.02
CA LYS A 471 15.04 30.79 15.81
C LYS A 471 14.45 30.02 14.64
#